data_e63ce08c80ade14aa23b95c8102d142d
#
_entry.id   e63ce08c80ade14aa23b95c8102d142d
#
_cell.length_a   1.000
_cell.length_b   1.000
_cell.length_c   1.000
_cell.angle_alpha   90.00
_cell.angle_beta   90.00
_cell.angle_gamma   90.00
#
_symmetry.space_group_name_H-M   'P 1'
#
loop_
_entity.id
_entity.type
_entity.pdbx_description
1 polymer ?
#
loop_
_entity_poly.entity_id
_entity_poly.type
_entity_poly.pdbx_seq_one_letter_code
_entity_poly.pdbx_strand_id
1 'polypeptide(L)'
;MKHVPSISISKDSLSNKNILITGAGSGIGRAVAKIAAKNKANLILLSKDIKKLYSLQDEICDEGGNDPLIVEFDFLKASEKDYKKLADSLYENYEKLDGLVHVAGVLGYLSPIINTSLNQLKTVMQVNFESNFLLTQLSLPLLLLSLIHISEPTRLNP
;
A
#
# COMPACT_ATOMS: atom_id res chain seq x y z
N MET A 1 14.99 -0.92 -30.96
CA MET A 1 14.08 -0.97 -29.81
C MET A 1 13.78 -2.42 -29.48
N LYS A 2 14.16 -2.92 -28.30
CA LYS A 2 13.78 -4.28 -27.89
C LYS A 2 12.28 -4.26 -27.55
N HIS A 3 11.51 -5.09 -28.20
CA HIS A 3 10.08 -5.27 -27.95
C HIS A 3 9.94 -5.83 -26.52
N VAL A 4 9.34 -5.05 -25.61
CA VAL A 4 8.93 -5.56 -24.31
C VAL A 4 7.71 -6.44 -24.56
N PRO A 5 7.76 -7.74 -24.24
CA PRO A 5 6.60 -8.60 -24.44
C PRO A 5 5.40 -8.05 -23.65
N SER A 6 4.24 -7.98 -24.27
CA SER A 6 3.01 -7.61 -23.60
C SER A 6 2.71 -8.66 -22.52
N ILE A 7 2.80 -8.26 -21.26
CA ILE A 7 2.37 -9.11 -20.14
C ILE A 7 0.85 -9.12 -20.16
N SER A 8 0.24 -10.23 -20.56
CA SER A 8 -1.19 -10.43 -20.40
C SER A 8 -1.47 -10.82 -18.94
N ILE A 9 -2.06 -9.91 -18.19
CA ILE A 9 -2.55 -10.22 -16.84
C ILE A 9 -3.84 -11.02 -17.02
N SER A 10 -3.90 -12.23 -16.48
CA SER A 10 -5.13 -13.04 -16.50
C SER A 10 -6.22 -12.35 -15.68
N LYS A 11 -7.46 -12.43 -16.11
CA LYS A 11 -8.61 -11.94 -15.35
C LYS A 11 -8.63 -12.65 -14.00
N ASP A 12 -8.92 -11.90 -12.93
CA ASP A 12 -8.97 -12.40 -11.54
C ASP A 12 -7.60 -12.85 -10.97
N SER A 13 -6.48 -12.36 -11.54
CA SER A 13 -5.11 -12.74 -11.15
C SER A 13 -4.76 -12.40 -9.69
N LEU A 14 -5.53 -11.52 -9.04
CA LEU A 14 -5.35 -11.12 -7.65
C LEU A 14 -6.45 -11.66 -6.73
N SER A 15 -7.24 -12.64 -7.18
CA SER A 15 -8.26 -13.27 -6.34
C SER A 15 -7.65 -13.81 -5.04
N ASN A 16 -8.29 -13.51 -3.92
CA ASN A 16 -7.84 -13.87 -2.57
C ASN A 16 -6.47 -13.30 -2.18
N LYS A 17 -6.00 -12.24 -2.86
CA LYS A 17 -4.80 -11.51 -2.50
C LYS A 17 -5.15 -10.31 -1.64
N ASN A 18 -4.55 -10.21 -0.45
CA ASN A 18 -4.71 -9.09 0.46
C ASN A 18 -3.62 -8.06 0.16
N ILE A 19 -4.02 -6.88 -0.32
CA ILE A 19 -3.09 -5.83 -0.77
C ILE A 19 -3.38 -4.54 0.00
N LEU A 20 -2.37 -4.04 0.72
CA LEU A 20 -2.41 -2.75 1.39
C LEU A 20 -1.83 -1.67 0.47
N ILE A 21 -2.58 -0.58 0.27
CA ILE A 21 -2.19 0.54 -0.60
C ILE A 21 -2.24 1.83 0.20
N THR A 22 -1.11 2.52 0.30
CA THR A 22 -1.04 3.85 0.92
C THR A 22 -1.28 4.95 -0.11
N GLY A 23 -1.86 6.08 0.33
CA GLY A 23 -2.18 7.19 -0.59
C GLY A 23 -3.28 6.85 -1.59
N ALA A 24 -4.17 5.90 -1.27
CA ALA A 24 -5.19 5.37 -2.17
C ALA A 24 -6.27 6.38 -2.57
N GLY A 25 -6.43 7.49 -1.84
CA GLY A 25 -7.53 8.43 -2.07
C GLY A 25 -7.47 9.20 -3.39
N SER A 26 -6.33 9.27 -4.08
CA SER A 26 -6.18 10.07 -5.30
C SER A 26 -5.04 9.58 -6.20
N GLY A 27 -4.98 10.11 -7.42
CA GLY A 27 -3.86 9.95 -8.35
C GLY A 27 -3.49 8.49 -8.61
N ILE A 28 -2.19 8.19 -8.48
CA ILE A 28 -1.62 6.86 -8.74
C ILE A 28 -2.22 5.81 -7.80
N GLY A 29 -2.33 6.11 -6.49
CA GLY A 29 -2.86 5.15 -5.51
C GLY A 29 -4.31 4.74 -5.82
N ARG A 30 -5.17 5.71 -6.20
CA ARG A 30 -6.54 5.42 -6.62
C ARG A 30 -6.60 4.56 -7.88
N ALA A 31 -5.76 4.85 -8.87
CA ALA A 31 -5.69 4.06 -10.10
C ALA A 31 -5.23 2.63 -9.84
N VAL A 32 -4.19 2.44 -9.02
CA VAL A 32 -3.70 1.12 -8.61
C VAL A 32 -4.77 0.33 -7.86
N ALA A 33 -5.48 0.98 -6.92
CA ALA A 33 -6.57 0.35 -6.17
C ALA A 33 -7.69 -0.15 -7.10
N LYS A 34 -8.12 0.68 -8.06
CA LYS A 34 -9.16 0.27 -9.04
C LYS A 34 -8.70 -0.89 -9.93
N ILE A 35 -7.45 -0.89 -10.39
CA ILE A 35 -6.91 -2.00 -11.19
C ILE A 35 -6.84 -3.27 -10.36
N ALA A 36 -6.38 -3.21 -9.11
CA ALA A 36 -6.31 -4.36 -8.22
C ALA A 36 -7.71 -4.90 -7.89
N ALA A 37 -8.68 -4.03 -7.63
CA ALA A 37 -10.08 -4.40 -7.41
C ALA A 37 -10.71 -5.11 -8.62
N LYS A 38 -10.45 -4.64 -9.84
CA LYS A 38 -10.90 -5.31 -11.09
C LYS A 38 -10.33 -6.72 -11.24
N ASN A 39 -9.17 -6.98 -10.66
CA ASN A 39 -8.53 -8.29 -10.62
C ASN A 39 -8.86 -9.09 -9.35
N LYS A 40 -9.92 -8.68 -8.62
CA LYS A 40 -10.49 -9.38 -7.46
C LYS A 40 -9.60 -9.44 -6.22
N ALA A 41 -8.68 -8.47 -6.06
CA ALA A 41 -7.95 -8.31 -4.81
C ALA A 41 -8.87 -7.91 -3.64
N ASN A 42 -8.51 -8.32 -2.43
CA ASN A 42 -9.01 -7.74 -1.20
C ASN A 42 -8.11 -6.56 -0.84
N LEU A 43 -8.68 -5.38 -0.71
CA LEU A 43 -7.92 -4.15 -0.56
C LEU A 43 -8.01 -3.58 0.84
N ILE A 44 -6.86 -3.08 1.33
CA ILE A 44 -6.75 -2.26 2.53
C ILE A 44 -6.22 -0.91 2.06
N LEU A 45 -7.04 0.13 2.14
CA LEU A 45 -6.78 1.43 1.54
C LEU A 45 -6.51 2.47 2.62
N LEU A 46 -5.32 3.06 2.62
CA LEU A 46 -4.92 4.10 3.57
C LEU A 46 -4.84 5.46 2.87
N SER A 47 -5.43 6.48 3.49
CA SER A 47 -5.29 7.89 3.09
C SER A 47 -5.58 8.80 4.27
N LYS A 48 -5.01 10.02 4.26
CA LYS A 48 -5.35 11.08 5.21
C LYS A 48 -6.73 11.71 4.96
N ASP A 49 -7.33 11.45 3.82
CA ASP A 49 -8.63 12.00 3.40
C ASP A 49 -9.64 10.84 3.31
N ILE A 50 -10.37 10.65 4.39
CA ILE A 50 -11.36 9.57 4.49
C ILE A 50 -12.50 9.72 3.47
N LYS A 51 -12.89 10.96 3.12
CA LYS A 51 -13.97 11.20 2.14
C LYS A 51 -13.61 10.66 0.75
N LYS A 52 -12.32 10.81 0.37
CA LYS A 52 -11.84 10.24 -0.88
C LYS A 52 -11.79 8.71 -0.86
N LEU A 53 -11.57 8.12 0.31
CA LEU A 53 -11.62 6.65 0.46
C LEU A 53 -13.06 6.14 0.33
N TYR A 54 -14.05 6.80 0.94
CA TYR A 54 -15.46 6.44 0.74
C TYR A 54 -15.87 6.51 -0.73
N SER A 55 -15.53 7.61 -1.42
CA SER A 55 -15.80 7.72 -2.86
C SER A 55 -15.12 6.62 -3.68
N LEU A 56 -13.93 6.17 -3.29
CA LEU A 56 -13.24 5.08 -3.97
C LEU A 56 -13.86 3.72 -3.65
N GLN A 57 -14.30 3.50 -2.40
CA GLN A 57 -15.03 2.32 -1.97
C GLN A 57 -16.31 2.13 -2.77
N ASP A 58 -17.13 3.20 -2.87
CA ASP A 58 -18.37 3.19 -3.66
C ASP A 58 -18.08 2.82 -5.13
N GLU A 59 -17.07 3.46 -5.75
CA GLU A 59 -16.69 3.13 -7.13
C GLU A 59 -16.23 1.67 -7.31
N ILE A 60 -15.47 1.14 -6.36
CA ILE A 60 -15.00 -0.26 -6.41
C ILE A 60 -16.17 -1.23 -6.29
N CYS A 61 -17.09 -0.97 -5.36
CA CYS A 61 -18.28 -1.81 -5.15
C CYS A 61 -19.23 -1.76 -6.35
N ASP A 62 -19.47 -0.57 -6.92
CA ASP A 62 -20.32 -0.37 -8.11
C ASP A 62 -19.74 -1.08 -9.35
N GLU A 63 -18.40 -1.13 -9.48
CA GLU A 63 -17.72 -1.88 -10.55
C GLU A 63 -17.63 -3.40 -10.26
N GLY A 64 -18.23 -3.88 -9.15
CA GLY A 64 -18.28 -5.30 -8.78
C GLY A 64 -16.98 -5.83 -8.18
N GLY A 65 -16.11 -4.96 -7.64
CA GLY A 65 -14.96 -5.34 -6.81
C GLY A 65 -15.38 -5.80 -5.42
N ASN A 66 -14.43 -6.37 -4.67
CA ASN A 66 -14.63 -6.67 -3.26
C ASN A 66 -14.66 -5.38 -2.45
N ASP A 67 -15.50 -5.31 -1.43
CA ASP A 67 -15.59 -4.16 -0.52
C ASP A 67 -14.25 -3.95 0.22
N PRO A 68 -13.54 -2.81 0.03
CA PRO A 68 -12.24 -2.60 0.62
C PRO A 68 -12.33 -2.16 2.09
N LEU A 69 -11.39 -2.57 2.91
CA LEU A 69 -11.17 -1.94 4.20
C LEU A 69 -10.56 -0.55 3.98
N ILE A 70 -11.21 0.50 4.49
CA ILE A 70 -10.69 1.87 4.41
C ILE A 70 -10.21 2.34 5.78
N VAL A 71 -9.02 2.97 5.82
CA VAL A 71 -8.39 3.47 7.05
C VAL A 71 -7.92 4.90 6.84
N GLU A 72 -8.45 5.82 7.67
CA GLU A 72 -7.89 7.17 7.71
C GLU A 72 -6.53 7.14 8.42
N PHE A 73 -5.47 7.53 7.70
CA PHE A 73 -4.12 7.53 8.25
C PHE A 73 -3.30 8.69 7.68
N ASP A 74 -2.93 9.63 8.56
CA ASP A 74 -2.08 10.78 8.20
C ASP A 74 -0.63 10.51 8.62
N PHE A 75 0.19 10.10 7.66
CA PHE A 75 1.60 9.78 7.88
C PHE A 75 2.44 10.93 8.44
N LEU A 76 1.99 12.18 8.27
CA LEU A 76 2.67 13.34 8.85
C LEU A 76 2.39 13.50 10.35
N LYS A 77 1.20 13.08 10.80
CA LYS A 77 0.75 13.26 12.19
C LYS A 77 0.84 11.98 13.01
N ALA A 78 0.95 10.84 12.35
CA ALA A 78 0.96 9.54 13.00
C ALA A 78 2.15 9.39 13.94
N SER A 79 1.88 8.95 15.17
CA SER A 79 2.86 8.54 16.16
C SER A 79 3.17 7.04 16.04
N GLU A 80 4.24 6.58 16.69
CA GLU A 80 4.54 5.13 16.77
C GLU A 80 3.38 4.30 17.31
N LYS A 81 2.58 4.87 18.23
CA LYS A 81 1.37 4.20 18.76
C LYS A 81 0.30 4.01 17.70
N ASP A 82 0.17 4.95 16.76
CA ASP A 82 -0.82 4.86 15.69
C ASP A 82 -0.41 3.80 14.66
N TYR A 83 0.89 3.72 14.34
CA TYR A 83 1.44 2.63 13.52
C TYR A 83 1.23 1.28 14.18
N LYS A 84 1.47 1.17 15.50
CA LYS A 84 1.25 -0.07 16.24
C LYS A 84 -0.23 -0.48 16.22
N LYS A 85 -1.16 0.45 16.47
CA LYS A 85 -2.60 0.17 16.38
C LYS A 85 -3.00 -0.32 14.99
N LEU A 86 -2.45 0.30 13.94
CA LEU A 86 -2.69 -0.14 12.56
C LEU A 86 -2.18 -1.57 12.37
N ALA A 87 -0.96 -1.87 12.81
CA ALA A 87 -0.38 -3.21 12.71
C ALA A 87 -1.20 -4.24 13.50
N ASP A 88 -1.56 -3.94 14.75
CA ASP A 88 -2.37 -4.83 15.58
C ASP A 88 -3.71 -5.14 14.89
N SER A 89 -4.37 -4.12 14.32
CA SER A 89 -5.61 -4.31 13.56
C SER A 89 -5.41 -5.17 12.29
N LEU A 90 -4.28 -5.05 11.63
CA LEU A 90 -3.95 -5.91 10.48
C LEU A 90 -3.73 -7.36 10.91
N TYR A 91 -3.03 -7.59 12.02
CA TYR A 91 -2.80 -8.94 12.58
C TYR A 91 -4.10 -9.62 13.05
N GLU A 92 -5.05 -8.86 13.59
CA GLU A 92 -6.33 -9.40 14.04
C GLU A 92 -7.25 -9.80 12.88
N ASN A 93 -7.16 -9.11 11.74
CA ASN A 93 -8.12 -9.27 10.65
C ASN A 93 -7.57 -10.04 9.44
N TYR A 94 -6.25 -10.20 9.33
CA TYR A 94 -5.62 -10.83 8.17
C TYR A 94 -4.57 -11.85 8.58
N GLU A 95 -4.66 -13.06 8.04
CA GLU A 95 -3.65 -14.10 8.24
C GLU A 95 -2.34 -13.75 7.53
N LYS A 96 -2.43 -13.04 6.39
CA LYS A 96 -1.28 -12.62 5.58
C LYS A 96 -1.60 -11.38 4.76
N LEU A 97 -0.55 -10.66 4.37
CA LEU A 97 -0.58 -9.67 3.29
C LEU A 97 0.18 -10.23 2.09
N ASP A 98 -0.44 -10.20 0.91
CA ASP A 98 0.20 -10.62 -0.35
C ASP A 98 0.91 -9.46 -1.05
N GLY A 99 0.62 -8.22 -0.66
CA GLY A 99 1.28 -7.04 -1.22
C GLY A 99 1.16 -5.79 -0.36
N LEU A 100 2.19 -4.96 -0.42
CA LEU A 100 2.23 -3.62 0.19
C LEU A 100 2.69 -2.62 -0.87
N VAL A 101 1.84 -1.62 -1.16
CA VAL A 101 2.08 -0.63 -2.21
C VAL A 101 2.19 0.76 -1.58
N HIS A 102 3.40 1.29 -1.57
CA HIS A 102 3.69 2.62 -1.06
C HIS A 102 3.49 3.66 -2.16
N VAL A 103 2.41 4.45 -2.05
CA VAL A 103 2.11 5.57 -2.96
C VAL A 103 1.96 6.88 -2.21
N ALA A 104 1.68 6.83 -0.91
CA ALA A 104 1.61 8.02 -0.10
C ALA A 104 2.92 8.79 -0.16
N GLY A 105 2.83 10.09 -0.44
CA GLY A 105 3.99 10.94 -0.53
C GLY A 105 3.62 12.41 -0.61
N VAL A 106 4.58 13.26 -0.29
CA VAL A 106 4.49 14.72 -0.43
C VAL A 106 5.69 15.23 -1.19
N LEU A 107 5.47 16.15 -2.12
CA LEU A 107 6.56 16.77 -2.91
C LEU A 107 7.33 17.82 -2.10
N GLY A 108 6.68 18.41 -1.07
CA GLY A 108 7.21 19.59 -0.41
C GLY A 108 7.08 20.84 -1.29
N TYR A 109 7.88 21.85 -1.02
CA TYR A 109 7.94 23.07 -1.82
C TYR A 109 9.10 22.98 -2.82
N LEU A 110 8.82 23.25 -4.08
CA LEU A 110 9.85 23.37 -5.12
C LEU A 110 10.58 24.69 -4.93
N SER A 111 11.77 24.65 -4.35
CA SER A 111 12.63 25.81 -4.12
C SER A 111 14.11 25.45 -4.31
N PRO A 112 14.98 26.40 -4.67
CA PRO A 112 16.42 26.19 -4.62
C PRO A 112 16.85 25.74 -3.22
N ILE A 113 17.89 24.90 -3.14
CA ILE A 113 18.37 24.34 -1.87
C ILE A 113 18.68 25.39 -0.81
N ILE A 114 19.16 26.56 -1.24
CA ILE A 114 19.48 27.70 -0.35
C ILE A 114 18.23 28.23 0.38
N ASN A 115 17.04 28.04 -0.19
CA ASN A 115 15.76 28.48 0.36
C ASN A 115 14.94 27.34 0.99
N THR A 116 15.44 26.12 0.94
CA THR A 116 14.76 24.96 1.50
C THR A 116 14.99 24.89 3.01
N SER A 117 13.94 25.03 3.80
CA SER A 117 14.05 24.96 5.25
C SER A 117 14.24 23.52 5.72
N LEU A 118 14.92 23.34 6.87
CA LEU A 118 15.06 22.02 7.50
C LEU A 118 13.69 21.40 7.82
N ASN A 119 12.70 22.22 8.15
CA ASN A 119 11.34 21.75 8.43
C ASN A 119 10.68 21.12 7.19
N GLN A 120 10.87 21.73 6.03
CA GLN A 120 10.38 21.17 4.76
C GLN A 120 11.04 19.82 4.47
N LEU A 121 12.38 19.74 4.62
CA LEU A 121 13.10 18.48 4.46
C LEU A 121 12.58 17.40 5.42
N LYS A 122 12.44 17.73 6.71
CA LYS A 122 11.90 16.79 7.71
C LYS A 122 10.51 16.28 7.34
N THR A 123 9.60 17.15 6.90
CA THR A 123 8.25 16.78 6.46
C THR A 123 8.29 15.77 5.30
N VAL A 124 9.13 16.05 4.30
CA VAL A 124 9.28 15.16 3.14
C VAL A 124 9.88 13.81 3.55
N MET A 125 10.94 13.82 4.37
CA MET A 125 11.56 12.59 4.86
C MET A 125 10.61 11.75 5.71
N GLN A 126 9.86 12.39 6.61
CA GLN A 126 8.90 11.70 7.45
C GLN A 126 7.83 10.97 6.65
N VAL A 127 7.22 11.66 5.66
CA VAL A 127 6.13 11.06 4.87
C VAL A 127 6.65 10.09 3.80
N ASN A 128 7.76 10.42 3.12
CA ASN A 128 8.19 9.65 1.94
C ASN A 128 9.16 8.52 2.28
N PHE A 129 9.83 8.58 3.44
CA PHE A 129 10.83 7.58 3.84
C PHE A 129 10.49 6.90 5.17
N GLU A 130 10.41 7.65 6.27
CA GLU A 130 10.23 7.07 7.59
C GLU A 130 8.91 6.30 7.70
N SER A 131 7.82 6.86 7.14
CA SER A 131 6.52 6.19 7.14
C SER A 131 6.54 4.86 6.38
N ASN A 132 7.19 4.83 5.23
CA ASN A 132 7.32 3.63 4.42
C ASN A 132 8.16 2.56 5.15
N PHE A 133 9.25 2.98 5.80
CA PHE A 133 10.08 2.10 6.61
C PHE A 133 9.28 1.49 7.77
N LEU A 134 8.61 2.33 8.58
CA LEU A 134 7.84 1.86 9.73
C LEU A 134 6.69 0.94 9.33
N LEU A 135 5.92 1.32 8.31
CA LEU A 135 4.82 0.48 7.84
C LEU A 135 5.31 -0.84 7.28
N THR A 136 6.41 -0.84 6.52
CA THR A 136 7.01 -2.09 6.02
C THR A 136 7.49 -2.96 7.17
N GLN A 137 8.23 -2.41 8.13
CA GLN A 137 8.74 -3.13 9.29
C GLN A 137 7.62 -3.81 10.08
N LEU A 138 6.53 -3.08 10.35
CA LEU A 138 5.39 -3.59 11.11
C LEU A 138 4.54 -4.58 10.33
N SER A 139 4.47 -4.45 8.99
CA SER A 139 3.73 -5.39 8.13
C SER A 139 4.53 -6.61 7.71
N LEU A 140 5.85 -6.61 7.94
CA LEU A 140 6.75 -7.65 7.44
C LEU A 140 6.36 -9.06 7.86
N PRO A 141 5.95 -9.35 9.12
CA PRO A 141 5.51 -10.69 9.48
C PRO A 141 4.35 -11.22 8.62
N LEU A 142 3.34 -10.36 8.33
CA LEU A 142 2.21 -10.75 7.47
C LEU A 142 2.64 -10.94 6.00
N LEU A 143 3.61 -10.15 5.52
CA LEU A 143 4.15 -10.27 4.17
C LEU A 143 4.98 -11.57 4.02
N LEU A 144 5.77 -11.94 5.03
CA LEU A 144 6.56 -13.16 5.02
C LEU A 144 5.68 -14.42 5.02
N LEU A 145 4.53 -14.39 5.71
CA LEU A 145 3.58 -15.51 5.68
C LEU A 145 3.03 -15.78 4.27
N SER A 146 2.99 -14.80 3.40
CA SER A 146 2.62 -14.99 2.00
C SER A 146 3.70 -15.73 1.19
N LEU A 147 4.95 -15.67 1.62
CA LEU A 147 6.10 -16.26 0.92
C LEU A 147 6.42 -17.70 1.37
N ILE A 148 5.87 -18.17 2.49
CA ILE A 148 6.11 -19.54 3.01
C ILE A 148 5.57 -20.62 2.05
N HIS A 149 4.69 -20.27 1.11
CA HIS A 149 4.23 -21.16 0.05
C HIS A 149 5.13 -21.19 -1.20
N ILE A 150 6.21 -20.42 -1.23
CA ILE A 150 7.22 -20.49 -2.29
C ILE A 150 8.22 -21.58 -1.87
N SER A 151 7.87 -22.82 -2.27
CA SER A 151 8.74 -24.02 -2.40
C SER A 151 10.00 -24.06 -1.54
N GLU A 152 10.12 -25.14 -0.74
CA GLU A 152 11.41 -25.58 -0.20
C GLU A 152 12.52 -25.43 -1.27
N PRO A 153 13.67 -24.85 -0.92
CA PRO A 153 14.81 -24.91 -1.81
C PRO A 153 15.10 -26.38 -2.06
N THR A 154 14.98 -26.79 -3.30
CA THR A 154 15.39 -28.13 -3.75
C THR A 154 16.79 -28.36 -3.20
N ARG A 155 16.92 -29.21 -2.18
CA ARG A 155 18.22 -29.66 -1.71
C ARG A 155 18.91 -30.28 -2.92
N LEU A 156 19.92 -29.62 -3.46
CA LEU A 156 20.89 -30.25 -4.29
C LEU A 156 21.56 -31.31 -3.40
N ASN A 157 21.15 -32.54 -3.57
CA ASN A 157 21.90 -33.67 -3.02
C ASN A 157 23.28 -33.67 -3.67
N PRO A 158 24.36 -33.82 -2.88
CA PRO A 158 25.72 -33.88 -3.39
C PRO A 158 25.94 -35.13 -4.24
#